data_4890f34aa6ef89b8ca37363fed48e048
#
_entry.id   4890f34aa6ef89b8ca37363fed48e048
#
_cell.length_a   1.000
_cell.length_b   1.000
_cell.length_c   1.000
_cell.angle_alpha   90.00
_cell.angle_beta   90.00
_cell.angle_gamma   90.00
#
_symmetry.space_group_name_H-M   'P 1'
#
loop_
_entity.id
_entity.type
_entity.pdbx_description
1 polymer ?
#
loop_
_entity_poly.entity_id
_entity_poly.type
_entity_poly.pdbx_seq_one_letter_code
_entity_poly.pdbx_strand_id
1 'polypeptide(L)'
;RRSINYHEIGPLFQLAPHKKALLVNDSQESAHQTIRLLQIIGLGHIDYFPYYPGVKEYPQVDVAITPGEMQLVPPGIKRVINIHTRLVDITSIMDIINFFGLSKECSDTISARYISDIIELMRKAANDIKKLESSLYCRQAKDFNIARYHFDDIAGKSQNLAEAIKIAKKMAKADAPILIHGESGTGKELFAQSIHNESSRRNGP
;
A
#
# COMPACT_ATOMS: atom_id res chain seq x y z
N ARG A 1 18.80 19.60 19.04
CA ARG A 1 18.05 18.32 18.97
C ARG A 1 18.01 17.85 17.52
N ARG A 2 17.86 16.56 17.31
CA ARG A 2 17.75 15.95 15.97
C ARG A 2 16.38 15.30 15.80
N SER A 3 15.80 15.45 14.63
CA SER A 3 14.50 14.87 14.25
C SER A 3 14.69 13.75 13.22
N ILE A 4 13.64 12.99 12.95
CA ILE A 4 13.61 11.96 11.92
C ILE A 4 13.55 12.63 10.53
N ASN A 5 14.11 11.99 9.52
CA ASN A 5 13.90 12.39 8.13
C ASN A 5 12.52 11.90 7.66
N TYR A 6 11.53 12.78 7.71
CA TYR A 6 10.13 12.46 7.39
C TYR A 6 9.90 12.04 5.93
N HIS A 7 10.82 12.37 5.02
CA HIS A 7 10.70 11.98 3.60
C HIS A 7 10.96 10.49 3.37
N GLU A 8 11.67 9.85 4.30
CA GLU A 8 12.15 8.48 4.14
C GLU A 8 11.42 7.44 5.02
N ILE A 9 10.46 7.88 5.82
CA ILE A 9 9.71 6.98 6.72
C ILE A 9 8.52 6.26 6.04
N GLY A 10 8.19 6.62 4.80
CA GLY A 10 7.07 6.02 4.05
C GLY A 10 7.02 4.48 4.11
N PRO A 11 8.15 3.78 3.88
CA PRO A 11 8.18 2.31 3.96
C PRO A 11 7.84 1.72 5.32
N LEU A 12 7.96 2.50 6.43
CA LEU A 12 7.64 2.04 7.77
C LEU A 12 6.13 1.91 8.00
N PHE A 13 5.32 2.76 7.37
CA PHE A 13 3.86 2.69 7.45
C PHE A 13 3.28 1.43 6.77
N GLN A 14 4.06 0.78 5.89
CA GLN A 14 3.68 -0.45 5.21
C GLN A 14 3.97 -1.71 6.03
N LEU A 15 4.65 -1.58 7.16
CA LEU A 15 4.92 -2.71 8.05
C LEU A 15 3.64 -3.09 8.81
N ALA A 16 3.39 -4.38 8.90
CA ALA A 16 2.25 -4.90 9.66
C ALA A 16 2.34 -4.51 11.15
N PRO A 17 1.21 -4.32 11.83
CA PRO A 17 1.19 -4.12 13.29
C PRO A 17 1.94 -5.23 14.01
N HIS A 18 2.67 -4.87 15.07
CA HIS A 18 3.53 -5.76 15.86
C HIS A 18 4.63 -6.48 15.06
N LYS A 19 4.98 -5.94 13.87
CA LYS A 19 6.17 -6.44 13.16
C LYS A 19 7.42 -6.13 13.97
N LYS A 20 8.16 -7.17 14.32
CA LYS A 20 9.46 -7.03 15.01
C LYS A 20 10.52 -6.51 14.05
N ALA A 21 11.23 -5.46 14.45
CA ALA A 21 12.30 -4.85 13.66
C ALA A 21 13.48 -4.44 14.55
N LEU A 22 14.71 -4.68 14.10
CA LEU A 22 15.88 -4.08 14.73
C LEU A 22 15.94 -2.60 14.38
N LEU A 23 16.16 -1.75 15.36
CA LEU A 23 16.59 -0.37 15.11
C LEU A 23 18.10 -0.28 15.31
N VAL A 24 18.81 -0.20 14.19
CA VAL A 24 20.27 -0.23 14.13
C VAL A 24 20.82 1.18 14.18
N ASN A 25 21.70 1.47 15.14
CA ASN A 25 22.33 2.77 15.30
C ASN A 25 23.77 2.63 15.84
N ASP A 26 24.52 3.72 15.91
CA ASP A 26 25.91 3.80 16.37
C ASP A 26 26.07 3.58 17.88
N SER A 27 25.05 3.92 18.67
CA SER A 27 25.09 3.82 20.13
C SER A 27 23.73 3.48 20.73
N GLN A 28 23.75 3.00 21.97
CA GLN A 28 22.55 2.68 22.73
C GLN A 28 21.61 3.89 22.85
N GLU A 29 22.17 5.04 23.19
CA GLU A 29 21.40 6.27 23.39
C GLU A 29 20.74 6.72 22.09
N SER A 30 21.47 6.72 20.98
CA SER A 30 20.97 7.05 19.63
C SER A 30 19.86 6.12 19.19
N ALA A 31 19.99 4.82 19.46
CA ALA A 31 18.97 3.82 19.12
C ALA A 31 17.66 4.09 19.88
N HIS A 32 17.73 4.24 21.21
CA HIS A 32 16.54 4.53 22.02
C HIS A 32 15.91 5.88 21.68
N GLN A 33 16.70 6.90 21.41
CA GLN A 33 16.22 8.22 21.02
C GLN A 33 15.45 8.13 19.68
N THR A 34 15.99 7.40 18.72
CA THR A 34 15.35 7.20 17.42
C THR A 34 14.02 6.43 17.56
N ILE A 35 13.97 5.37 18.38
CA ILE A 35 12.73 4.64 18.68
C ILE A 35 11.68 5.57 19.26
N ARG A 36 12.02 6.37 20.27
CA ARG A 36 11.09 7.34 20.87
C ARG A 36 10.54 8.33 19.85
N LEU A 37 11.39 8.85 18.98
CA LEU A 37 10.96 9.77 17.93
C LEU A 37 10.00 9.10 16.96
N LEU A 38 10.26 7.86 16.51
CA LEU A 38 9.39 7.09 15.64
C LEU A 38 8.03 6.83 16.30
N GLN A 39 8.01 6.50 17.58
CA GLN A 39 6.76 6.30 18.35
C GLN A 39 5.94 7.59 18.48
N ILE A 40 6.59 8.73 18.74
CA ILE A 40 5.92 10.04 18.85
C ILE A 40 5.24 10.44 17.54
N ILE A 41 5.84 10.12 16.39
CA ILE A 41 5.27 10.46 15.08
C ILE A 41 4.22 9.45 14.58
N GLY A 42 3.79 8.50 15.42
CA GLY A 42 2.70 7.58 15.11
C GLY A 42 3.12 6.20 14.60
N LEU A 43 4.44 5.88 14.61
CA LEU A 43 4.95 4.57 14.21
C LEU A 43 5.11 3.60 15.41
N GLY A 44 4.28 3.76 16.46
CA GLY A 44 4.28 2.89 17.63
C GLY A 44 3.70 1.49 17.40
N HIS A 45 3.15 1.22 16.24
CA HIS A 45 2.62 -0.11 15.87
C HIS A 45 3.72 -1.14 15.54
N ILE A 46 4.99 -0.72 15.45
CA ILE A 46 6.14 -1.60 15.18
C ILE A 46 6.83 -1.93 16.51
N ASP A 47 7.20 -3.19 16.70
CA ASP A 47 7.96 -3.66 17.86
C ASP A 47 9.45 -3.48 17.60
N TYR A 48 10.03 -2.40 18.11
CA TYR A 48 11.43 -2.03 17.91
C TYR A 48 12.35 -2.71 18.92
N PHE A 49 13.43 -3.28 18.44
CA PHE A 49 14.53 -3.81 19.26
C PHE A 49 15.80 -2.98 18.97
N PRO A 50 16.35 -2.27 19.97
CA PRO A 50 17.55 -1.47 19.76
C PRO A 50 18.75 -2.38 19.49
N TYR A 51 19.51 -2.04 18.45
CA TYR A 51 20.73 -2.73 18.06
C TYR A 51 21.85 -1.71 17.81
N TYR A 52 23.00 -1.94 18.42
CA TYR A 52 24.18 -1.05 18.36
C TYR A 52 25.46 -1.88 18.62
N PRO A 53 26.67 -1.38 18.33
CA PRO A 53 27.90 -2.09 18.58
C PRO A 53 28.01 -2.58 20.04
N GLY A 54 28.27 -3.87 20.21
CA GLY A 54 28.36 -4.51 21.53
C GLY A 54 27.13 -5.34 21.93
N VAL A 55 26.00 -5.23 21.22
CA VAL A 55 24.84 -6.10 21.44
C VAL A 55 25.15 -7.50 20.91
N LYS A 56 25.16 -8.50 21.81
CA LYS A 56 25.45 -9.91 21.47
C LYS A 56 24.19 -10.71 21.17
N GLU A 57 23.08 -10.38 21.82
CA GLU A 57 21.82 -11.09 21.71
C GLU A 57 20.70 -10.17 21.23
N TYR A 58 19.98 -10.57 20.23
CA TYR A 58 18.80 -9.90 19.69
C TYR A 58 17.80 -10.92 19.14
N PRO A 59 16.51 -10.59 19.10
CA PRO A 59 15.49 -11.52 18.59
C PRO A 59 15.71 -11.76 17.10
N GLN A 60 15.35 -12.96 16.64
CA GLN A 60 15.35 -13.25 15.22
C GLN A 60 14.27 -12.41 14.52
N VAL A 61 14.67 -11.55 13.62
CA VAL A 61 13.81 -10.64 12.87
C VAL A 61 14.20 -10.59 11.40
N ASP A 62 13.23 -10.28 10.55
CA ASP A 62 13.45 -10.15 9.11
C ASP A 62 13.76 -8.72 8.67
N VAL A 63 13.47 -7.75 9.53
CA VAL A 63 13.52 -6.32 9.20
C VAL A 63 14.51 -5.59 10.10
N ALA A 64 15.35 -4.75 9.51
CA ALA A 64 16.14 -3.75 10.22
C ALA A 64 15.81 -2.36 9.69
N ILE A 65 15.84 -1.38 10.59
CA ILE A 65 15.61 0.03 10.31
C ILE A 65 16.85 0.78 10.78
N THR A 66 17.42 1.64 9.96
CA THR A 66 18.61 2.40 10.32
C THR A 66 18.57 3.84 9.81
N PRO A 67 19.01 4.82 10.59
CA PRO A 67 19.16 6.20 10.14
C PRO A 67 20.52 6.47 9.44
N GLY A 68 20.95 5.55 8.57
CA GLY A 68 22.17 5.69 7.78
C GLY A 68 23.27 4.68 8.10
N GLU A 69 23.18 3.95 9.21
CA GLU A 69 24.23 3.05 9.71
C GLU A 69 24.13 1.64 9.07
N MET A 70 24.10 1.58 7.74
CA MET A 70 23.94 0.33 6.98
C MET A 70 25.03 -0.71 7.29
N GLN A 71 26.24 -0.25 7.57
CA GLN A 71 27.42 -1.07 7.90
C GLN A 71 27.29 -1.81 9.23
N LEU A 72 26.39 -1.32 10.12
CA LEU A 72 26.17 -1.91 11.44
C LEU A 72 25.04 -2.96 11.42
N VAL A 73 24.34 -3.12 10.31
CA VAL A 73 23.25 -4.09 10.22
C VAL A 73 23.81 -5.51 10.31
N PRO A 74 23.31 -6.35 11.22
CA PRO A 74 23.82 -7.72 11.35
C PRO A 74 23.47 -8.56 10.11
N PRO A 75 24.30 -9.58 9.80
CA PRO A 75 24.02 -10.46 8.68
C PRO A 75 22.73 -11.28 8.89
N GLY A 76 22.09 -11.68 7.79
CA GLY A 76 20.87 -12.50 7.84
C GLY A 76 19.56 -11.71 7.87
N ILE A 77 19.58 -10.40 7.90
CA ILE A 77 18.38 -9.56 7.77
C ILE A 77 17.91 -9.54 6.31
N LYS A 78 16.63 -9.91 6.07
CA LYS A 78 16.07 -9.99 4.71
C LYS A 78 15.74 -8.62 4.10
N ARG A 79 15.31 -7.67 4.94
CA ARG A 79 14.89 -6.34 4.49
C ARG A 79 15.50 -5.27 5.38
N VAL A 80 16.25 -4.37 4.79
CA VAL A 80 16.80 -3.19 5.49
C VAL A 80 16.07 -1.95 4.97
N ILE A 81 15.54 -1.15 5.90
CA ILE A 81 14.90 0.13 5.61
C ILE A 81 15.81 1.23 6.12
N ASN A 82 16.43 1.95 5.20
CA ASN A 82 17.24 3.11 5.55
C ASN A 82 16.35 4.36 5.58
N ILE A 83 16.21 4.96 6.76
CA ILE A 83 15.48 6.22 6.95
C ILE A 83 16.41 7.44 6.88
N HIS A 84 17.64 7.23 6.40
CA HIS A 84 18.68 8.24 6.23
C HIS A 84 19.00 9.06 7.49
N THR A 85 19.99 9.92 7.40
CA THR A 85 20.48 10.74 8.51
C THR A 85 19.38 11.64 9.08
N ARG A 86 19.36 11.75 10.40
CA ARG A 86 18.44 12.62 11.13
C ARG A 86 18.68 14.09 10.79
N LEU A 87 17.59 14.82 10.61
CA LEU A 87 17.60 16.25 10.35
C LEU A 87 17.72 17.06 11.64
N VAL A 88 18.10 18.33 11.54
CA VAL A 88 18.02 19.25 12.66
C VAL A 88 16.55 19.53 12.98
N ASP A 89 16.19 19.42 14.25
CA ASP A 89 14.82 19.68 14.71
C ASP A 89 14.46 21.16 14.51
N ILE A 90 13.24 21.45 14.09
CA ILE A 90 12.73 22.81 13.87
C ILE A 90 12.85 23.65 15.14
N THR A 91 12.62 23.07 16.32
CA THR A 91 12.76 23.79 17.59
C THR A 91 14.20 24.24 17.82
N SER A 92 15.18 23.40 17.47
CA SER A 92 16.60 23.79 17.57
C SER A 92 16.97 24.90 16.59
N ILE A 93 16.36 24.92 15.40
CA ILE A 93 16.55 26.03 14.45
C ILE A 93 15.94 27.30 15.02
N MET A 94 14.74 27.22 15.60
CA MET A 94 14.08 28.37 16.23
C MET A 94 14.85 28.89 17.45
N ASP A 95 15.42 28.00 18.27
CA ASP A 95 16.28 28.39 19.40
C ASP A 95 17.53 29.15 18.93
N ILE A 96 18.15 28.70 17.83
CA ILE A 96 19.30 29.40 17.21
C ILE A 96 18.90 30.77 16.70
N ILE A 97 17.77 30.88 16.00
CA ILE A 97 17.25 32.16 15.48
C ILE A 97 17.00 33.14 16.62
N ASN A 98 16.37 32.68 17.70
CA ASN A 98 16.09 33.48 18.88
C ASN A 98 17.38 33.90 19.61
N PHE A 99 18.36 32.98 19.77
CA PHE A 99 19.62 33.25 20.40
C PHE A 99 20.45 34.33 19.70
N PHE A 100 20.46 34.29 18.36
CA PHE A 100 21.18 35.28 17.54
C PHE A 100 20.35 36.53 17.24
N GLY A 101 19.12 36.65 17.72
CA GLY A 101 18.26 37.79 17.46
C GLY A 101 17.94 38.01 15.97
N LEU A 102 17.89 36.93 15.18
CA LEU A 102 17.59 37.00 13.76
C LEU A 102 16.15 37.48 13.53
N SER A 103 15.93 38.14 12.41
CA SER A 103 14.64 38.81 12.12
C SER A 103 13.47 37.85 12.13
N LYS A 104 12.28 38.36 12.45
CA LYS A 104 11.01 37.63 12.40
C LYS A 104 10.77 37.05 11.01
N GLU A 105 11.18 37.73 9.94
CA GLU A 105 11.05 37.28 8.55
C GLU A 105 11.81 35.96 8.30
N CYS A 106 12.96 35.75 8.93
CA CYS A 106 13.72 34.50 8.85
C CYS A 106 12.94 33.36 9.48
N SER A 107 12.32 33.59 10.65
CA SER A 107 11.45 32.65 11.34
C SER A 107 10.23 32.27 10.53
N ASP A 108 9.56 33.25 9.93
CA ASP A 108 8.36 33.04 9.10
C ASP A 108 8.68 32.24 7.81
N THR A 109 9.83 32.54 7.19
CA THR A 109 10.28 31.81 5.99
C THR A 109 10.59 30.33 6.30
N ILE A 110 11.25 30.04 7.41
CA ILE A 110 11.58 28.66 7.82
C ILE A 110 10.31 27.89 8.18
N SER A 111 9.38 28.53 8.90
CA SER A 111 8.12 27.94 9.27
C SER A 111 7.26 27.62 8.03
N ALA A 112 7.18 28.53 7.07
CA ALA A 112 6.48 28.34 5.81
C ALA A 112 7.07 27.17 4.99
N ARG A 113 8.40 27.07 4.95
CA ARG A 113 9.08 25.96 4.27
C ARG A 113 8.79 24.61 4.93
N TYR A 114 8.83 24.55 6.26
CA TYR A 114 8.50 23.35 7.01
C TYR A 114 7.07 22.87 6.76
N ILE A 115 6.11 23.81 6.75
CA ILE A 115 4.71 23.51 6.42
C ILE A 115 4.58 23.02 4.98
N SER A 116 5.29 23.64 4.02
CA SER A 116 5.30 23.21 2.62
C SER A 116 5.81 21.78 2.46
N ASP A 117 6.86 21.39 3.18
CA ASP A 117 7.41 20.03 3.16
C ASP A 117 6.40 19.00 3.70
N ILE A 118 5.67 19.35 4.77
CA ILE A 118 4.59 18.51 5.31
C ILE A 118 3.47 18.34 4.28
N ILE A 119 3.03 19.42 3.62
CA ILE A 119 1.99 19.37 2.59
C ILE A 119 2.44 18.49 1.42
N GLU A 120 3.70 18.55 1.02
CA GLU A 120 4.23 17.71 -0.06
C GLU A 120 4.22 16.21 0.34
N LEU A 121 4.59 15.89 1.58
CA LEU A 121 4.51 14.53 2.11
C LEU A 121 3.07 14.00 2.10
N MET A 122 2.11 14.80 2.56
CA MET A 122 0.69 14.44 2.53
C MET A 122 0.18 14.21 1.10
N ARG A 123 0.62 15.02 0.14
CA ARG A 123 0.27 14.87 -1.28
C ARG A 123 0.84 13.58 -1.86
N LYS A 124 2.09 13.23 -1.54
CA LYS A 124 2.69 11.95 -1.96
C LYS A 124 1.91 10.76 -1.39
N ALA A 125 1.61 10.78 -0.10
CA ALA A 125 0.82 9.73 0.55
C ALA A 125 -0.57 9.58 -0.07
N ALA A 126 -1.28 10.68 -0.35
CA ALA A 126 -2.58 10.66 -1.01
C ALA A 126 -2.53 10.08 -2.43
N ASN A 127 -1.46 10.38 -3.19
CA ASN A 127 -1.27 9.82 -4.53
C ASN A 127 -0.97 8.31 -4.49
N ASP A 128 -0.23 7.83 -3.49
CA ASP A 128 0.04 6.41 -3.31
C ASP A 128 -1.23 5.63 -2.94
N ILE A 129 -2.10 6.21 -2.11
CA ILE A 129 -3.43 5.65 -1.80
C ILE A 129 -4.27 5.54 -3.07
N LYS A 130 -4.35 6.62 -3.89
CA LYS A 130 -5.08 6.58 -5.17
C LYS A 130 -4.54 5.52 -6.14
N LYS A 131 -3.23 5.33 -6.21
CA LYS A 131 -2.63 4.26 -7.02
C LYS A 131 -3.02 2.86 -6.53
N LEU A 132 -3.04 2.66 -5.20
CA LEU A 132 -3.49 1.41 -4.60
C LEU A 132 -4.98 1.15 -4.89
N GLU A 133 -5.83 2.14 -4.72
CA GLU A 133 -7.25 2.05 -5.05
C GLU A 133 -7.45 1.71 -6.53
N SER A 134 -6.80 2.41 -7.45
CA SER A 134 -6.91 2.13 -8.89
C SER A 134 -6.43 0.72 -9.25
N SER A 135 -5.37 0.23 -8.59
CA SER A 135 -4.88 -1.14 -8.80
C SER A 135 -5.83 -2.21 -8.25
N LEU A 136 -6.52 -1.93 -7.14
CA LEU A 136 -7.55 -2.80 -6.58
C LEU A 136 -8.80 -2.83 -7.48
N TYR A 137 -9.24 -1.67 -7.97
CA TYR A 137 -10.33 -1.59 -8.95
C TYR A 137 -10.01 -2.35 -10.25
N CYS A 138 -8.79 -2.23 -10.77
CA CYS A 138 -8.35 -2.99 -11.94
C CYS A 138 -8.31 -4.51 -11.70
N ARG A 139 -7.95 -4.96 -10.50
CA ARG A 139 -7.98 -6.38 -10.13
C ARG A 139 -9.42 -6.89 -10.02
N GLN A 140 -10.28 -6.16 -9.32
CA GLN A 140 -11.70 -6.51 -9.22
C GLN A 140 -12.38 -6.49 -10.59
N ALA A 141 -12.11 -5.50 -11.45
CA ALA A 141 -12.66 -5.44 -12.80
C ALA A 141 -12.23 -6.65 -13.66
N LYS A 142 -10.98 -7.14 -13.53
CA LYS A 142 -10.55 -8.36 -14.21
C LYS A 142 -11.27 -9.60 -13.70
N ASP A 143 -11.55 -9.69 -12.40
CA ASP A 143 -12.29 -10.81 -11.81
C ASP A 143 -13.78 -10.79 -12.18
N PHE A 144 -14.36 -9.61 -12.43
CA PHE A 144 -15.75 -9.47 -12.90
C PHE A 144 -15.92 -9.72 -14.41
N ASN A 145 -14.85 -9.57 -15.20
CA ASN A 145 -14.93 -9.74 -16.67
C ASN A 145 -14.65 -11.17 -17.14
N ILE A 146 -14.47 -12.14 -16.24
CA ILE A 146 -14.34 -13.55 -16.60
C ILE A 146 -15.72 -14.20 -16.52
N ALA A 147 -16.24 -14.63 -17.65
CA ALA A 147 -17.47 -15.43 -17.69
C ALA A 147 -17.21 -16.80 -17.04
N ARG A 148 -17.90 -17.06 -15.92
CA ARG A 148 -17.68 -18.24 -15.06
C ARG A 148 -18.63 -19.38 -15.36
N TYR A 149 -19.81 -19.07 -15.93
CA TYR A 149 -20.88 -20.04 -16.13
C TYR A 149 -20.93 -20.56 -17.56
N HIS A 150 -21.26 -21.84 -17.69
CA HIS A 150 -21.51 -22.54 -18.93
C HIS A 150 -22.97 -22.94 -19.02
N PHE A 151 -23.47 -23.33 -20.22
CA PHE A 151 -24.85 -23.77 -20.39
C PHE A 151 -25.21 -24.98 -19.54
N ASP A 152 -24.22 -25.78 -19.16
CA ASP A 152 -24.41 -26.97 -18.31
C ASP A 152 -24.66 -26.62 -16.83
N ASP A 153 -24.33 -25.38 -16.42
CA ASP A 153 -24.61 -24.86 -15.08
C ASP A 153 -26.06 -24.35 -14.92
N ILE A 154 -26.80 -24.24 -16.01
CA ILE A 154 -28.17 -23.76 -16.00
C ILE A 154 -29.12 -24.88 -15.56
N ALA A 155 -29.57 -24.80 -14.30
CA ALA A 155 -30.47 -25.77 -13.73
C ALA A 155 -31.94 -25.59 -14.25
N GLY A 156 -32.55 -26.65 -14.76
CA GLY A 156 -33.94 -26.66 -15.15
C GLY A 156 -34.27 -27.79 -16.13
N LYS A 157 -35.50 -28.28 -16.08
CA LYS A 157 -35.96 -29.43 -16.93
C LYS A 157 -37.15 -29.06 -17.84
N SER A 158 -37.50 -27.76 -17.93
CA SER A 158 -38.63 -27.37 -18.78
C SER A 158 -38.23 -27.39 -20.25
N GLN A 159 -39.16 -27.76 -21.11
CA GLN A 159 -38.95 -27.80 -22.56
C GLN A 159 -38.63 -26.43 -23.14
N ASN A 160 -39.25 -25.36 -22.62
CA ASN A 160 -38.98 -23.99 -23.00
C ASN A 160 -37.54 -23.57 -22.69
N LEU A 161 -36.97 -24.00 -21.52
CA LEU A 161 -35.61 -23.74 -21.17
C LEU A 161 -34.62 -24.47 -22.08
N ALA A 162 -34.91 -25.72 -22.42
CA ALA A 162 -34.12 -26.52 -23.36
C ALA A 162 -34.06 -25.88 -24.75
N GLU A 163 -35.18 -25.37 -25.24
CA GLU A 163 -35.26 -24.63 -26.51
C GLU A 163 -34.49 -23.32 -26.44
N ALA A 164 -34.61 -22.55 -25.34
CA ALA A 164 -33.87 -21.32 -25.15
C ALA A 164 -32.35 -21.57 -25.14
N ILE A 165 -31.87 -22.60 -24.46
CA ILE A 165 -30.46 -23.01 -24.47
C ILE A 165 -29.99 -23.39 -25.85
N LYS A 166 -30.79 -24.15 -26.61
CA LYS A 166 -30.48 -24.56 -27.99
C LYS A 166 -30.35 -23.35 -28.92
N ILE A 167 -31.23 -22.36 -28.79
CA ILE A 167 -31.17 -21.10 -29.55
C ILE A 167 -29.91 -20.32 -29.14
N ALA A 168 -29.67 -20.16 -27.85
CA ALA A 168 -28.52 -19.43 -27.32
C ALA A 168 -27.18 -20.04 -27.78
N LYS A 169 -27.02 -21.37 -27.74
CA LYS A 169 -25.82 -22.07 -28.27
C LYS A 169 -25.62 -21.80 -29.77
N LYS A 170 -26.70 -21.70 -30.53
CA LYS A 170 -26.64 -21.38 -31.98
C LYS A 170 -26.22 -19.91 -32.18
N MET A 171 -26.81 -19.00 -31.42
CA MET A 171 -26.53 -17.57 -31.51
C MET A 171 -25.13 -17.21 -31.01
N ALA A 172 -24.57 -17.93 -30.04
CA ALA A 172 -23.21 -17.73 -29.54
C ALA A 172 -22.13 -17.83 -30.64
N LYS A 173 -22.41 -18.58 -31.72
CA LYS A 173 -21.51 -18.75 -32.86
C LYS A 173 -21.66 -17.64 -33.91
N ALA A 174 -22.70 -16.81 -33.80
CA ALA A 174 -22.93 -15.70 -34.71
C ALA A 174 -22.25 -14.43 -34.17
N ASP A 175 -21.61 -13.66 -35.04
CA ASP A 175 -21.02 -12.36 -34.67
C ASP A 175 -22.08 -11.23 -34.77
N ALA A 176 -23.13 -11.34 -33.93
CA ALA A 176 -24.25 -10.42 -33.87
C ALA A 176 -24.59 -10.05 -32.43
N PRO A 177 -25.12 -8.84 -32.18
CA PRO A 177 -25.62 -8.46 -30.87
C PRO A 177 -26.78 -9.33 -30.43
N ILE A 178 -26.75 -9.81 -29.19
CA ILE A 178 -27.79 -10.68 -28.61
C ILE A 178 -28.47 -9.93 -27.46
N LEU A 179 -29.82 -9.81 -27.55
CA LEU A 179 -30.63 -9.25 -26.48
C LEU A 179 -31.29 -10.39 -25.69
N ILE A 180 -31.00 -10.44 -24.37
CA ILE A 180 -31.59 -11.40 -23.45
C ILE A 180 -32.67 -10.68 -22.64
N HIS A 181 -33.94 -11.07 -22.83
CA HIS A 181 -35.08 -10.51 -22.13
C HIS A 181 -35.69 -11.52 -21.16
N GLY A 182 -36.21 -11.06 -20.02
CA GLY A 182 -36.89 -11.88 -19.01
C GLY A 182 -37.08 -11.13 -17.70
N GLU A 183 -37.86 -11.67 -16.77
CA GLU A 183 -38.11 -11.09 -15.45
C GLU A 183 -36.85 -11.07 -14.57
N SER A 184 -36.88 -10.30 -13.48
CA SER A 184 -35.76 -10.27 -12.52
C SER A 184 -35.61 -11.66 -11.86
N GLY A 185 -34.37 -12.14 -11.71
CA GLY A 185 -34.08 -13.43 -11.07
C GLY A 185 -34.21 -14.65 -11.98
N THR A 186 -34.56 -14.52 -13.27
CA THR A 186 -34.74 -15.65 -14.22
C THR A 186 -33.42 -16.22 -14.77
N GLY A 187 -32.27 -15.81 -14.28
CA GLY A 187 -30.96 -16.36 -14.70
C GLY A 187 -30.40 -15.76 -15.99
N LYS A 188 -30.83 -14.55 -16.40
CA LYS A 188 -30.26 -13.85 -17.58
C LYS A 188 -28.75 -13.74 -17.56
N GLU A 189 -28.17 -13.53 -16.38
CA GLU A 189 -26.74 -13.46 -16.18
C GLU A 189 -26.03 -14.77 -16.55
N LEU A 190 -26.61 -15.91 -16.15
CA LEU A 190 -26.10 -17.23 -16.50
C LEU A 190 -26.12 -17.46 -18.03
N PHE A 191 -27.18 -17.03 -18.70
CA PHE A 191 -27.28 -17.08 -20.18
C PHE A 191 -26.21 -16.18 -20.82
N ALA A 192 -26.07 -14.95 -20.37
CA ALA A 192 -25.08 -14.01 -20.92
C ALA A 192 -23.66 -14.56 -20.86
N GLN A 193 -23.25 -15.04 -19.67
CA GLN A 193 -21.92 -15.63 -19.46
C GLN A 193 -21.76 -16.94 -20.27
N SER A 194 -22.77 -17.79 -20.33
CA SER A 194 -22.71 -19.04 -21.10
C SER A 194 -22.57 -18.77 -22.61
N ILE A 195 -23.29 -17.78 -23.12
CA ILE A 195 -23.19 -17.34 -24.53
C ILE A 195 -21.75 -16.81 -24.79
N HIS A 196 -21.21 -15.98 -23.90
CA HIS A 196 -19.86 -15.47 -24.04
C HIS A 196 -18.83 -16.60 -24.09
N ASN A 197 -18.92 -17.58 -23.16
CA ASN A 197 -18.01 -18.72 -23.10
C ASN A 197 -18.06 -19.63 -24.33
N GLU A 198 -19.22 -19.74 -25.01
CA GLU A 198 -19.37 -20.50 -26.25
C GLU A 198 -19.03 -19.67 -27.52
N SER A 199 -18.82 -18.36 -27.38
CA SER A 199 -18.55 -17.49 -28.52
C SER A 199 -17.08 -17.52 -28.97
N SER A 200 -16.82 -17.00 -30.18
CA SER A 200 -15.44 -16.77 -30.66
C SER A 200 -14.66 -15.76 -29.83
N ARG A 201 -15.38 -14.94 -29.02
CA ARG A 201 -14.82 -13.89 -28.15
C ARG A 201 -14.58 -14.33 -26.70
N ARG A 202 -14.65 -15.62 -26.39
CA ARG A 202 -14.54 -16.19 -25.04
C ARG A 202 -13.28 -15.77 -24.26
N ASN A 203 -12.23 -15.35 -24.93
CA ASN A 203 -10.98 -14.86 -24.33
C ASN A 203 -10.89 -13.32 -24.28
N GLY A 204 -11.93 -12.62 -24.70
CA GLY A 204 -12.03 -11.16 -24.67
C GLY A 204 -12.85 -10.65 -23.48
N PRO A 205 -12.90 -9.32 -23.29
CA PRO A 205 -13.78 -8.72 -22.30
C PRO A 205 -15.25 -8.86 -22.69
#